data_e7b653a9492d0a39735817d14cc9be34
#
_entry.id   e7b653a9492d0a39735817d14cc9be34
#
_cell.length_a   1.000
_cell.length_b   1.000
_cell.length_c   1.000
_cell.angle_alpha   90.00
_cell.angle_beta   90.00
_cell.angle_gamma   90.00
#
_symmetry.space_group_name_H-M   'P 1'
#
loop_
_entity.id
_entity.type
_entity.pdbx_description
1 polymer ?
#
loop_
_entity_poly.entity_id
_entity_poly.type
_entity_poly.pdbx_seq_one_letter_code
_entity_poly.pdbx_strand_id
1 'polypeptide(L)'
;MTVLLPYLARIVEAEYPRFSDAEMARRRGAVEALLSQAGCDHLVFCGAHRFGSVVQWLTQWPVTAEAVGVLTPRERDALFVQYVNHAPQARILADKADAKWGGESSIVAAIEALERRGARQNSVATMGPVSAEQHTALTTKFGKPKNLNREYIRLRQVKSTEELDWLRIGAHYSDLGMAALRYGSKPGLNERELGDLVERAYVSQGAINVIHYIGVTAMNAPDLGVPRQFPRRRYVQSGDVVVAEISAAFWDYPGQVLRSFSLGEPNKLYRALHAAADAAFDAIAAVLKAGATPSQVIEASGVIEDAGFTIIDDLLHGYGGGYLPPILGCKSRPAGPVPQDPFRAGQTVVIQPNVVTRDGKAGVQTGEMVVITENGIERMHAMPRGFVTL
;
A
#
# COMPACT_ATOMS: atom_id res chain seq x y z
N MET A 1 -12.39 -1.30 21.31
CA MET A 1 -11.73 -0.41 20.34
C MET A 1 -10.24 -0.37 20.65
N THR A 2 -9.41 -0.60 19.67
CA THR A 2 -7.96 -0.44 19.79
C THR A 2 -7.64 1.04 20.00
N VAL A 3 -6.81 1.35 20.98
CA VAL A 3 -6.36 2.72 21.28
C VAL A 3 -4.95 2.85 20.69
N LEU A 4 -4.68 3.93 19.97
CA LEU A 4 -3.34 4.25 19.50
C LEU A 4 -2.38 4.39 20.70
N LEU A 5 -1.17 3.88 20.53
CA LEU A 5 -0.11 4.11 21.51
C LEU A 5 0.15 5.62 21.64
N PRO A 6 0.44 6.15 22.84
CA PRO A 6 0.53 7.60 23.07
C PRO A 6 1.55 8.32 22.17
N TYR A 7 2.64 7.67 21.77
CA TYR A 7 3.61 8.28 20.88
C TYR A 7 3.10 8.39 19.42
N LEU A 8 2.29 7.42 18.96
CA LEU A 8 1.64 7.46 17.65
C LEU A 8 0.51 8.51 17.63
N ALA A 9 -0.24 8.63 18.73
CA ALA A 9 -1.27 9.66 18.85
C ALA A 9 -0.68 11.08 18.69
N ARG A 10 0.51 11.36 19.25
CA ARG A 10 1.20 12.64 19.04
C ARG A 10 1.54 12.94 17.59
N ILE A 11 1.81 11.91 16.78
CA ILE A 11 2.05 12.08 15.33
C ILE A 11 0.75 12.53 14.64
N VAL A 12 -0.37 11.88 14.98
CA VAL A 12 -1.70 12.18 14.41
C VAL A 12 -2.20 13.56 14.81
N GLU A 13 -1.95 13.98 16.03
CA GLU A 13 -2.40 15.26 16.58
C GLU A 13 -1.58 16.46 16.08
N ALA A 14 -0.44 16.24 15.43
CA ALA A 14 0.35 17.31 14.85
C ALA A 14 -0.42 18.00 13.72
N GLU A 15 -0.42 19.34 13.70
CA GLU A 15 -1.08 20.13 12.64
C GLU A 15 -0.59 19.71 11.24
N TYR A 16 0.72 19.47 11.11
CA TYR A 16 1.36 18.94 9.92
C TYR A 16 2.31 17.82 10.32
N PRO A 17 1.82 16.55 10.34
CA PRO A 17 2.67 15.40 10.62
C PRO A 17 3.86 15.34 9.66
N ARG A 18 5.04 15.07 10.19
CA ARG A 18 6.30 15.08 9.42
C ARG A 18 7.23 13.96 9.86
N PHE A 19 8.03 13.53 8.91
CA PHE A 19 9.24 12.76 9.20
C PHE A 19 10.34 13.67 9.74
N SER A 20 11.23 13.11 10.54
CA SER A 20 12.38 13.84 11.06
C SER A 20 13.34 14.28 9.94
N ASP A 21 14.15 15.32 10.22
CA ASP A 21 15.21 15.76 9.32
C ASP A 21 16.22 14.64 9.03
N ALA A 22 16.47 13.75 9.99
CA ALA A 22 17.35 12.60 9.82
C ALA A 22 16.78 11.59 8.82
N GLU A 23 15.48 11.29 8.90
CA GLU A 23 14.80 10.41 7.95
C GLU A 23 14.77 11.02 6.54
N MET A 24 14.48 12.32 6.42
CA MET A 24 14.50 13.00 5.13
C MET A 24 15.89 13.04 4.50
N ALA A 25 16.94 13.24 5.33
CA ALA A 25 18.33 13.15 4.88
C ALA A 25 18.71 11.73 4.44
N ARG A 26 18.26 10.69 5.16
CA ARG A 26 18.46 9.28 4.77
C ARG A 26 17.84 8.98 3.39
N ARG A 27 16.60 9.41 3.16
CA ARG A 27 15.90 9.22 1.88
C ARG A 27 16.62 9.90 0.74
N ARG A 28 16.99 11.16 0.95
CA ARG A 28 17.74 11.95 -0.02
C ARG A 28 19.10 11.30 -0.35
N GLY A 29 19.86 10.92 0.66
CA GLY A 29 21.14 10.25 0.48
C GLY A 29 21.05 8.93 -0.29
N ALA A 30 19.99 8.14 -0.05
CA ALA A 30 19.73 6.93 -0.82
C ALA A 30 19.49 7.23 -2.32
N VAL A 31 18.75 8.29 -2.64
CA VAL A 31 18.51 8.71 -4.02
C VAL A 31 19.79 9.26 -4.67
N GLU A 32 20.58 10.04 -3.96
CA GLU A 32 21.89 10.54 -4.45
C GLU A 32 22.86 9.39 -4.78
N ALA A 33 22.85 8.33 -3.95
CA ALA A 33 23.62 7.11 -4.25
C ALA A 33 23.13 6.42 -5.53
N LEU A 34 21.82 6.34 -5.76
CA LEU A 34 21.26 5.79 -7.02
C LEU A 34 21.65 6.65 -8.23
N LEU A 35 21.61 7.98 -8.12
CA LEU A 35 22.06 8.88 -9.19
C LEU A 35 23.53 8.64 -9.55
N SER A 36 24.40 8.54 -8.54
CA SER A 36 25.83 8.25 -8.72
C SER A 36 26.03 6.90 -9.42
N GLN A 37 25.34 5.83 -9.00
CA GLN A 37 25.40 4.51 -9.64
C GLN A 37 24.89 4.54 -11.07
N ALA A 38 23.89 5.37 -11.37
CA ALA A 38 23.36 5.56 -12.69
C ALA A 38 24.25 6.47 -13.58
N GLY A 39 25.25 7.15 -13.02
CA GLY A 39 26.06 8.16 -13.72
C GLY A 39 25.19 9.33 -14.18
N CYS A 40 24.26 9.78 -13.33
CA CYS A 40 23.40 10.93 -13.57
C CYS A 40 23.68 12.01 -12.52
N ASP A 41 23.60 13.28 -12.95
CA ASP A 41 23.84 14.44 -12.09
C ASP A 41 22.53 14.98 -11.50
N HIS A 42 21.39 14.70 -12.13
CA HIS A 42 20.08 15.26 -11.79
C HIS A 42 18.99 14.20 -11.80
N LEU A 43 18.00 14.34 -10.89
CA LEU A 43 16.76 13.58 -10.91
C LEU A 43 15.58 14.50 -11.17
N VAL A 44 14.72 14.13 -12.11
CA VAL A 44 13.35 14.62 -12.20
C VAL A 44 12.44 13.58 -11.55
N PHE A 45 11.70 13.99 -10.54
CA PHE A 45 10.74 13.11 -9.88
C PHE A 45 9.33 13.65 -10.00
N CYS A 46 8.41 12.78 -10.43
CA CYS A 46 7.04 13.15 -10.78
C CYS A 46 6.04 12.45 -9.85
N GLY A 47 4.98 13.16 -9.52
CA GLY A 47 3.82 12.62 -8.84
C GLY A 47 2.55 13.08 -9.55
N ALA A 48 1.54 12.19 -9.59
CA ALA A 48 0.18 12.50 -9.97
C ALA A 48 -0.74 12.28 -8.76
N HIS A 49 -1.98 12.74 -8.86
CA HIS A 49 -2.95 12.70 -7.76
C HIS A 49 -2.98 11.34 -7.03
N ARG A 50 -2.52 11.31 -5.78
CA ARG A 50 -2.43 10.14 -4.87
C ARG A 50 -1.68 8.94 -5.44
N PHE A 51 -1.01 9.10 -6.58
CA PHE A 51 -0.17 8.08 -7.17
C PHE A 51 1.24 8.63 -7.32
N GLY A 52 2.25 7.77 -7.27
CA GLY A 52 3.63 8.17 -7.41
C GLY A 52 4.14 8.87 -6.16
N SER A 53 4.07 8.18 -5.06
CA SER A 53 4.50 8.62 -3.72
C SER A 53 5.95 9.16 -3.65
N VAL A 54 6.72 9.15 -4.75
CA VAL A 54 8.10 9.68 -4.76
C VAL A 54 8.16 11.16 -4.40
N VAL A 55 7.20 11.98 -4.83
CA VAL A 55 7.14 13.39 -4.45
C VAL A 55 6.91 13.52 -2.95
N GLN A 56 5.92 12.83 -2.40
CA GLN A 56 5.66 12.84 -0.97
C GLN A 56 6.80 12.21 -0.17
N TRP A 57 7.36 11.11 -0.67
CA TRP A 57 8.47 10.43 -0.02
C TRP A 57 9.74 11.29 0.08
N LEU A 58 10.03 12.12 -0.92
CA LEU A 58 11.19 13.03 -0.94
C LEU A 58 10.92 14.41 -0.33
N THR A 59 9.68 14.92 -0.40
CA THR A 59 9.39 16.32 -0.06
C THR A 59 8.33 16.48 1.02
N GLN A 60 7.64 15.42 1.39
CA GLN A 60 6.46 15.42 2.27
C GLN A 60 5.23 16.14 1.69
N TRP A 61 5.28 16.62 0.45
CA TRP A 61 4.12 17.19 -0.22
C TRP A 61 3.15 16.08 -0.69
N PRO A 62 1.93 15.99 -0.14
CA PRO A 62 0.92 15.05 -0.60
C PRO A 62 0.33 15.55 -1.92
N VAL A 63 0.83 15.05 -3.03
CA VAL A 63 0.44 15.50 -4.37
C VAL A 63 -1.07 15.53 -4.53
N THR A 64 -1.61 16.70 -4.84
CA THR A 64 -3.06 16.91 -4.99
C THR A 64 -3.54 16.75 -6.43
N ALA A 65 -2.67 17.02 -7.40
CA ALA A 65 -2.90 16.81 -8.82
C ALA A 65 -1.58 16.37 -9.47
N GLU A 66 -0.83 17.28 -10.09
CA GLU A 66 0.51 17.01 -10.59
C GLU A 66 1.56 17.78 -9.77
N ALA A 67 2.69 17.17 -9.56
CA ALA A 67 3.89 17.84 -9.09
C ALA A 67 5.13 17.27 -9.76
N VAL A 68 6.08 18.12 -10.10
CA VAL A 68 7.37 17.75 -10.67
C VAL A 68 8.47 18.37 -9.82
N GLY A 69 9.39 17.52 -9.35
CA GLY A 69 10.55 17.97 -8.59
C GLY A 69 11.86 17.76 -9.33
N VAL A 70 12.85 18.55 -8.97
CA VAL A 70 14.23 18.42 -9.44
C VAL A 70 15.16 18.31 -8.25
N LEU A 71 15.86 17.18 -8.14
CA LEU A 71 16.92 16.96 -7.16
C LEU A 71 18.27 17.01 -7.87
N THR A 72 19.17 17.83 -7.33
CA THR A 72 20.58 17.89 -7.70
C THR A 72 21.40 17.76 -6.43
N PRO A 73 22.39 16.85 -6.36
CA PRO A 73 23.22 16.73 -5.17
C PRO A 73 23.80 18.08 -4.72
N ARG A 74 23.80 18.33 -3.40
CA ARG A 74 24.27 19.56 -2.75
C ARG A 74 23.45 20.83 -3.03
N GLU A 75 22.38 20.76 -3.83
CA GLU A 75 21.45 21.86 -4.03
C GLU A 75 20.13 21.59 -3.31
N ARG A 76 19.39 22.66 -2.98
CA ARG A 76 18.02 22.55 -2.48
C ARG A 76 17.11 22.03 -3.58
N ASP A 77 16.23 21.08 -3.28
CA ASP A 77 15.30 20.56 -4.27
C ASP A 77 14.35 21.65 -4.76
N ALA A 78 14.07 21.66 -6.06
CA ALA A 78 12.97 22.44 -6.60
C ALA A 78 11.72 21.57 -6.70
N LEU A 79 10.57 22.13 -6.34
CA LEU A 79 9.27 21.47 -6.42
C LEU A 79 8.28 22.39 -7.13
N PHE A 80 7.74 21.92 -8.25
CA PHE A 80 6.76 22.64 -9.06
C PHE A 80 5.40 21.98 -8.90
N VAL A 81 4.43 22.71 -8.31
CA VAL A 81 3.05 22.26 -8.14
C VAL A 81 2.15 22.84 -9.23
N GLN A 82 1.18 22.05 -9.69
CA GLN A 82 0.34 22.40 -10.84
C GLN A 82 -0.50 23.66 -10.63
N TYR A 83 -1.06 23.85 -9.43
CA TYR A 83 -1.96 24.97 -9.17
C TYR A 83 -1.33 26.07 -8.31
N VAL A 84 -1.54 27.33 -8.69
CA VAL A 84 -0.97 28.48 -7.98
C VAL A 84 -1.40 28.54 -6.53
N ASN A 85 -2.65 28.21 -6.22
CA ASN A 85 -3.22 28.19 -4.87
C ASN A 85 -2.69 27.06 -3.98
N HIS A 86 -2.01 26.05 -4.54
CA HIS A 86 -1.35 24.97 -3.78
C HIS A 86 0.07 25.35 -3.33
N ALA A 87 0.71 26.31 -4.00
CA ALA A 87 2.09 26.68 -3.70
C ALA A 87 2.31 27.18 -2.26
N PRO A 88 1.40 27.98 -1.62
CA PRO A 88 1.58 28.36 -0.23
C PRO A 88 1.64 27.16 0.72
N GLN A 89 0.71 26.20 0.58
CA GLN A 89 0.68 24.99 1.42
C GLN A 89 1.88 24.08 1.16
N ALA A 90 2.29 23.95 -0.10
CA ALA A 90 3.46 23.17 -0.48
C ALA A 90 4.75 23.72 0.17
N ARG A 91 4.90 25.03 0.31
CA ARG A 91 6.04 25.64 1.01
C ARG A 91 6.09 25.29 2.50
N ILE A 92 4.93 25.11 3.12
CA ILE A 92 4.84 24.70 4.52
C ILE A 92 5.21 23.22 4.68
N LEU A 93 4.64 22.36 3.86
CA LEU A 93 4.81 20.90 3.98
C LEU A 93 6.14 20.41 3.43
N ALA A 94 6.57 20.93 2.29
CA ALA A 94 7.85 20.61 1.64
C ALA A 94 8.94 21.62 2.02
N ASP A 95 9.13 21.87 3.31
CA ASP A 95 10.01 22.93 3.83
C ASP A 95 11.50 22.75 3.45
N LYS A 96 11.92 21.56 3.05
CA LYS A 96 13.27 21.28 2.55
C LYS A 96 13.40 21.51 1.03
N ALA A 97 12.31 21.77 0.32
CA ALA A 97 12.30 22.10 -1.10
C ALA A 97 11.94 23.58 -1.33
N ASP A 98 12.36 24.10 -2.49
CA ASP A 98 11.91 25.39 -3.01
C ASP A 98 10.62 25.17 -3.81
N ALA A 99 9.48 25.19 -3.10
CA ALA A 99 8.17 24.88 -3.68
C ALA A 99 7.57 26.13 -4.36
N LYS A 100 7.22 25.98 -5.64
CA LYS A 100 6.68 27.04 -6.51
C LYS A 100 5.52 26.54 -7.35
N TRP A 101 4.72 27.46 -7.83
CA TRP A 101 3.81 27.18 -8.92
C TRP A 101 4.59 26.88 -10.20
N GLY A 102 4.23 25.80 -10.90
CA GLY A 102 4.89 25.35 -12.14
C GLY A 102 4.50 26.13 -13.39
N GLY A 103 3.72 27.23 -13.28
CA GLY A 103 3.23 27.97 -14.43
C GLY A 103 2.21 27.15 -15.23
N GLU A 104 2.25 27.30 -16.54
CA GLU A 104 1.38 26.54 -17.46
C GLU A 104 1.77 25.06 -17.54
N SER A 105 3.02 24.72 -17.21
CA SER A 105 3.54 23.36 -17.29
C SER A 105 4.65 23.12 -16.27
N SER A 106 4.40 22.25 -15.29
CA SER A 106 5.37 21.89 -14.26
C SER A 106 6.64 21.26 -14.84
N ILE A 107 6.53 20.52 -15.96
CA ILE A 107 7.72 19.92 -16.60
C ILE A 107 8.58 20.96 -17.32
N VAL A 108 7.99 22.01 -17.90
CA VAL A 108 8.75 23.10 -18.51
C VAL A 108 9.54 23.85 -17.44
N ALA A 109 8.90 24.17 -16.32
CA ALA A 109 9.57 24.80 -15.17
C ALA A 109 10.73 23.94 -14.61
N ALA A 110 10.53 22.61 -14.59
CA ALA A 110 11.58 21.66 -14.18
C ALA A 110 12.75 21.63 -15.18
N ILE A 111 12.48 21.66 -16.49
CA ILE A 111 13.51 21.74 -17.54
C ILE A 111 14.32 23.03 -17.40
N GLU A 112 13.68 24.17 -17.21
CA GLU A 112 14.39 25.44 -16.95
C GLU A 112 15.25 25.39 -15.69
N ALA A 113 14.77 24.72 -14.62
CA ALA A 113 15.56 24.51 -13.43
C ALA A 113 16.78 23.64 -13.69
N LEU A 114 16.64 22.57 -14.48
CA LEU A 114 17.74 21.72 -14.91
C LEU A 114 18.77 22.49 -15.75
N GLU A 115 18.33 23.31 -16.69
CA GLU A 115 19.22 24.15 -17.52
C GLU A 115 20.03 25.14 -16.64
N ARG A 116 19.37 25.80 -15.68
CA ARG A 116 20.05 26.67 -14.70
C ARG A 116 21.07 25.95 -13.83
N ARG A 117 20.86 24.65 -13.57
CA ARG A 117 21.75 23.78 -12.81
C ARG A 117 22.81 23.09 -13.67
N GLY A 118 22.92 23.47 -14.95
CA GLY A 118 23.94 22.96 -15.85
C GLY A 118 23.71 21.51 -16.32
N ALA A 119 22.47 21.05 -16.38
CA ALA A 119 22.16 19.71 -16.89
C ALA A 119 22.63 19.54 -18.35
N ARG A 120 23.26 18.40 -18.62
CA ARG A 120 23.86 18.06 -19.90
C ARG A 120 23.15 16.86 -20.53
N GLN A 121 23.49 16.55 -21.77
CA GLN A 121 23.01 15.36 -22.46
C GLN A 121 23.32 14.10 -21.62
N ASN A 122 22.31 13.26 -21.45
CA ASN A 122 22.37 11.99 -20.71
C ASN A 122 22.70 12.09 -19.20
N SER A 123 22.60 13.30 -18.58
CA SER A 123 22.86 13.51 -17.16
C SER A 123 21.61 13.45 -16.27
N VAL A 124 20.44 13.19 -16.86
CA VAL A 124 19.16 13.25 -16.16
C VAL A 124 18.58 11.85 -15.94
N ALA A 125 18.12 11.59 -14.73
CA ALA A 125 17.31 10.41 -14.37
C ALA A 125 15.88 10.81 -14.05
N THR A 126 14.96 9.83 -14.04
CA THR A 126 13.55 10.03 -13.67
C THR A 126 13.08 9.02 -12.63
N MET A 127 12.18 9.45 -11.74
CA MET A 127 11.43 8.60 -10.80
C MET A 127 9.95 9.01 -10.74
N GLY A 128 9.08 8.05 -10.48
CA GLY A 128 7.64 8.24 -10.42
C GLY A 128 6.97 8.09 -11.78
N PRO A 129 5.66 8.39 -11.85
CA PRO A 129 4.89 8.33 -13.09
C PRO A 129 5.25 9.52 -13.98
N VAL A 130 6.03 9.28 -15.03
CA VAL A 130 6.37 10.25 -16.05
C VAL A 130 5.45 10.06 -17.24
N SER A 131 4.68 11.09 -17.62
CA SER A 131 3.81 11.02 -18.78
C SER A 131 4.63 10.97 -20.09
N ALA A 132 4.00 10.55 -21.19
CA ALA A 132 4.65 10.53 -22.50
C ALA A 132 5.12 11.92 -22.92
N GLU A 133 4.33 12.95 -22.62
CA GLU A 133 4.67 14.34 -22.90
C GLU A 133 5.90 14.81 -22.09
N GLN A 134 5.90 14.56 -20.79
CA GLN A 134 7.03 14.87 -19.91
C GLN A 134 8.31 14.14 -20.35
N HIS A 135 8.19 12.84 -20.69
CA HIS A 135 9.32 12.06 -21.19
C HIS A 135 9.86 12.63 -22.52
N THR A 136 8.97 13.02 -23.44
CA THR A 136 9.35 13.61 -24.73
C THR A 136 10.06 14.94 -24.54
N ALA A 137 9.54 15.81 -23.67
CA ALA A 137 10.14 17.11 -23.37
C ALA A 137 11.57 16.95 -22.79
N LEU A 138 11.75 16.05 -21.83
CA LEU A 138 13.07 15.75 -21.26
C LEU A 138 14.03 15.16 -22.29
N THR A 139 13.54 14.21 -23.11
CA THR A 139 14.36 13.55 -24.14
C THR A 139 14.86 14.56 -25.19
N THR A 140 14.01 15.48 -25.60
CA THR A 140 14.36 16.54 -26.59
C THR A 140 15.48 17.43 -26.05
N LYS A 141 15.49 17.75 -24.79
CA LYS A 141 16.47 18.66 -24.16
C LYS A 141 17.76 17.98 -23.71
N PHE A 142 17.63 16.82 -23.04
CA PHE A 142 18.74 16.18 -22.31
C PHE A 142 19.07 14.77 -22.78
N GLY A 143 18.52 14.32 -23.91
CA GLY A 143 18.61 12.91 -24.31
C GLY A 143 17.70 12.03 -23.46
N LYS A 144 17.69 10.71 -23.73
CA LYS A 144 16.80 9.77 -23.06
C LYS A 144 17.11 9.67 -21.57
N PRO A 145 16.19 10.08 -20.65
CA PRO A 145 16.44 10.01 -19.23
C PRO A 145 16.53 8.55 -18.74
N LYS A 146 17.35 8.30 -17.72
CA LYS A 146 17.45 6.99 -17.09
C LYS A 146 16.29 6.80 -16.10
N ASN A 147 15.48 5.77 -16.31
CA ASN A 147 14.36 5.44 -15.40
C ASN A 147 14.87 4.67 -14.19
N LEU A 148 14.69 5.22 -12.98
CA LEU A 148 15.09 4.62 -11.70
C LEU A 148 13.90 4.11 -10.87
N ASN A 149 12.75 3.86 -11.49
CA ASN A 149 11.57 3.37 -10.75
C ASN A 149 11.79 2.01 -10.08
N ARG A 150 12.54 1.12 -10.73
CA ARG A 150 12.84 -0.20 -10.16
C ARG A 150 13.69 -0.09 -8.89
N GLU A 151 14.70 0.77 -8.92
CA GLU A 151 15.59 1.05 -7.80
C GLU A 151 14.84 1.75 -6.66
N TYR A 152 13.98 2.72 -7.00
CA TYR A 152 13.10 3.38 -6.03
C TYR A 152 12.15 2.40 -5.32
N ILE A 153 11.52 1.49 -6.08
CA ILE A 153 10.69 0.42 -5.49
C ILE A 153 11.50 -0.40 -4.49
N ARG A 154 12.75 -0.77 -4.82
CA ARG A 154 13.64 -1.51 -3.92
C ARG A 154 14.00 -0.73 -2.65
N LEU A 155 14.22 0.58 -2.74
CA LEU A 155 14.43 1.44 -1.56
C LEU A 155 13.24 1.41 -0.61
N ARG A 156 12.02 1.37 -1.15
CA ARG A 156 10.78 1.41 -0.37
C ARG A 156 10.36 0.06 0.22
N GLN A 157 10.95 -1.04 -0.21
CA GLN A 157 10.64 -2.35 0.35
C GLN A 157 10.98 -2.44 1.83
N VAL A 158 12.14 -1.94 2.24
CA VAL A 158 12.58 -1.91 3.64
C VAL A 158 12.25 -0.55 4.23
N LYS A 159 11.47 -0.52 5.29
CA LYS A 159 10.99 0.68 5.95
C LYS A 159 11.95 1.14 7.04
N SER A 160 12.04 2.44 7.24
CA SER A 160 12.63 3.00 8.44
C SER A 160 11.69 2.82 9.64
N THR A 161 12.21 3.04 10.84
CA THR A 161 11.39 3.01 12.06
C THR A 161 10.24 4.00 12.00
N GLU A 162 10.48 5.21 11.50
CA GLU A 162 9.44 6.24 11.35
C GLU A 162 8.38 5.83 10.31
N GLU A 163 8.77 5.22 9.20
CA GLU A 163 7.82 4.69 8.21
C GLU A 163 6.97 3.56 8.80
N LEU A 164 7.55 2.70 9.63
CA LEU A 164 6.81 1.66 10.35
C LEU A 164 5.79 2.26 11.32
N ASP A 165 6.12 3.35 12.01
CA ASP A 165 5.18 4.04 12.89
C ASP A 165 3.99 4.62 12.13
N TRP A 166 4.21 5.23 10.97
CA TRP A 166 3.13 5.72 10.12
C TRP A 166 2.26 4.59 9.57
N LEU A 167 2.87 3.44 9.22
CA LEU A 167 2.12 2.24 8.82
C LEU A 167 1.30 1.65 9.97
N ARG A 168 1.79 1.70 11.22
CA ARG A 168 1.02 1.29 12.41
C ARG A 168 -0.21 2.18 12.62
N ILE A 169 -0.11 3.48 12.32
CA ILE A 169 -1.27 4.39 12.34
C ILE A 169 -2.28 3.98 11.26
N GLY A 170 -1.83 3.72 10.03
CA GLY A 170 -2.68 3.22 8.95
C GLY A 170 -3.35 1.88 9.28
N ALA A 171 -2.61 0.97 9.92
CA ALA A 171 -3.14 -0.32 10.39
C ALA A 171 -4.23 -0.12 11.46
N HIS A 172 -4.03 0.80 12.40
CA HIS A 172 -5.04 1.15 13.39
C HIS A 172 -6.33 1.66 12.75
N TYR A 173 -6.25 2.53 11.74
CA TYR A 173 -7.43 3.02 11.03
C TYR A 173 -8.14 1.92 10.25
N SER A 174 -7.40 1.01 9.64
CA SER A 174 -7.96 -0.16 8.96
C SER A 174 -8.67 -1.10 9.96
N ASP A 175 -8.11 -1.28 11.15
CA ASP A 175 -8.74 -2.04 12.24
C ASP A 175 -10.04 -1.39 12.73
N LEU A 176 -10.10 -0.05 12.84
CA LEU A 176 -11.33 0.67 13.16
C LEU A 176 -12.40 0.44 12.11
N GLY A 177 -12.03 0.53 10.83
CA GLY A 177 -12.94 0.27 9.71
C GLY A 177 -13.46 -1.18 9.70
N MET A 178 -12.57 -2.16 9.90
CA MET A 178 -12.94 -3.58 9.95
C MET A 178 -13.83 -3.89 11.17
N ALA A 179 -13.54 -3.29 12.32
CA ALA A 179 -14.37 -3.43 13.52
C ALA A 179 -15.77 -2.83 13.30
N ALA A 180 -15.86 -1.64 12.69
CA ALA A 180 -17.15 -1.01 12.38
C ALA A 180 -17.97 -1.86 11.38
N LEU A 181 -17.32 -2.42 10.36
CA LEU A 181 -17.95 -3.33 9.42
C LEU A 181 -18.49 -4.56 10.16
N ARG A 182 -17.66 -5.22 10.96
CA ARG A 182 -18.03 -6.42 11.70
C ARG A 182 -19.21 -6.20 12.64
N TYR A 183 -19.13 -5.17 13.49
CA TYR A 183 -20.17 -4.94 14.53
C TYR A 183 -21.40 -4.20 13.99
N GLY A 184 -21.28 -3.49 12.87
CA GLY A 184 -22.38 -2.77 12.24
C GLY A 184 -23.13 -3.56 11.18
N SER A 185 -22.60 -4.67 10.68
CA SER A 185 -23.25 -5.48 9.65
C SER A 185 -24.49 -6.16 10.20
N LYS A 186 -25.61 -6.00 9.51
CA LYS A 186 -26.89 -6.61 9.85
C LYS A 186 -27.76 -6.78 8.61
N PRO A 187 -28.74 -7.71 8.65
CA PRO A 187 -29.72 -7.83 7.58
C PRO A 187 -30.42 -6.50 7.28
N GLY A 188 -30.67 -6.23 5.99
CA GLY A 188 -31.33 -5.01 5.49
C GLY A 188 -30.37 -3.90 5.05
N LEU A 189 -29.09 -3.91 5.43
CA LEU A 189 -28.07 -3.04 4.84
C LEU A 189 -27.66 -3.54 3.47
N ASN A 190 -27.29 -2.67 2.55
CA ASN A 190 -26.66 -3.05 1.28
C ASN A 190 -25.13 -2.86 1.32
N GLU A 191 -24.41 -3.41 0.33
CA GLU A 191 -22.94 -3.36 0.30
C GLU A 191 -22.38 -1.93 0.33
N ARG A 192 -23.11 -0.91 -0.15
CA ARG A 192 -22.67 0.50 -0.10
C ARG A 192 -22.78 1.07 1.32
N GLU A 193 -23.84 0.70 2.03
CA GLU A 193 -24.01 1.08 3.44
C GLU A 193 -22.98 0.39 4.34
N LEU A 194 -22.51 -0.81 3.97
CA LEU A 194 -21.37 -1.43 4.64
C LEU A 194 -20.08 -0.62 4.44
N GLY A 195 -19.84 -0.10 3.22
CA GLY A 195 -18.71 0.81 2.96
C GLY A 195 -18.80 2.11 3.77
N ASP A 196 -19.98 2.69 3.90
CA ASP A 196 -20.23 3.89 4.72
C ASP A 196 -19.89 3.64 6.21
N LEU A 197 -20.25 2.46 6.77
CA LEU A 197 -19.86 2.08 8.14
C LEU A 197 -18.35 2.09 8.32
N VAL A 198 -17.61 1.57 7.34
CA VAL A 198 -16.14 1.51 7.37
C VAL A 198 -15.54 2.90 7.36
N GLU A 199 -15.96 3.76 6.43
CA GLU A 199 -15.40 5.11 6.28
C GLU A 199 -15.68 6.01 7.48
N ARG A 200 -16.89 5.97 8.02
CA ARG A 200 -17.27 6.75 9.23
C ARG A 200 -16.40 6.43 10.44
N ALA A 201 -15.82 5.24 10.50
CA ALA A 201 -15.02 4.85 11.64
C ALA A 201 -13.67 5.57 11.75
N TYR A 202 -13.14 6.08 10.63
CA TYR A 202 -11.78 6.65 10.63
C TYR A 202 -11.64 8.00 9.91
N VAL A 203 -12.54 8.38 8.98
CA VAL A 203 -12.40 9.62 8.20
C VAL A 203 -12.35 10.85 9.11
N SER A 204 -13.16 10.87 10.17
CA SER A 204 -13.13 11.96 11.17
C SER A 204 -11.82 12.03 11.96
N GLN A 205 -10.98 11.02 11.90
CA GLN A 205 -9.66 10.96 12.54
C GLN A 205 -8.51 11.31 11.56
N GLY A 206 -8.84 11.76 10.35
CA GLY A 206 -7.87 12.20 9.35
C GLY A 206 -7.34 11.10 8.43
N ALA A 207 -7.87 9.89 8.51
CA ALA A 207 -7.51 8.82 7.58
C ALA A 207 -8.24 8.96 6.24
N ILE A 208 -7.65 8.35 5.21
CA ILE A 208 -8.20 8.31 3.86
C ILE A 208 -8.43 6.87 3.41
N ASN A 209 -9.45 6.68 2.56
CA ASN A 209 -9.70 5.40 1.91
C ASN A 209 -8.66 5.11 0.83
N VAL A 210 -8.07 3.91 0.88
CA VAL A 210 -7.22 3.35 -0.19
C VAL A 210 -7.92 2.18 -0.85
N ILE A 211 -8.39 1.20 -0.04
CA ILE A 211 -9.13 0.02 -0.50
C ILE A 211 -10.27 -0.25 0.47
N HIS A 212 -11.49 -0.35 -0.07
CA HIS A 212 -12.65 -0.91 0.59
C HIS A 212 -13.30 -1.92 -0.36
N TYR A 213 -12.77 -3.14 -0.38
CA TYR A 213 -13.38 -4.22 -1.12
C TYR A 213 -14.26 -5.02 -0.17
N ILE A 214 -15.56 -4.99 -0.43
CA ILE A 214 -16.57 -5.65 0.40
C ILE A 214 -17.47 -6.44 -0.53
N GLY A 215 -17.71 -7.70 -0.17
CA GLY A 215 -18.63 -8.54 -0.89
C GLY A 215 -19.51 -9.34 0.05
N VAL A 216 -20.77 -9.53 -0.34
CA VAL A 216 -21.74 -10.30 0.41
C VAL A 216 -22.31 -11.41 -0.48
N THR A 217 -22.36 -12.64 0.01
CA THR A 217 -22.88 -13.79 -0.71
C THR A 217 -23.65 -14.72 0.21
N ALA A 218 -24.66 -15.42 -0.32
CA ALA A 218 -25.42 -16.39 0.43
C ALA A 218 -24.60 -17.68 0.63
N MET A 219 -24.49 -18.19 1.87
CA MET A 219 -23.72 -19.43 2.14
C MET A 219 -24.25 -20.64 1.38
N ASN A 220 -25.56 -20.71 1.12
CA ASN A 220 -26.19 -21.86 0.46
C ASN A 220 -26.20 -21.77 -1.08
N ALA A 221 -25.92 -20.60 -1.64
CA ALA A 221 -25.84 -20.36 -3.07
C ALA A 221 -24.78 -19.29 -3.36
N PRO A 222 -23.49 -19.58 -3.08
CA PRO A 222 -22.43 -18.58 -3.18
C PRO A 222 -22.16 -18.19 -4.64
N ASP A 223 -21.93 -16.89 -4.85
CA ASP A 223 -21.58 -16.29 -6.13
C ASP A 223 -20.32 -15.40 -6.06
N LEU A 224 -19.58 -15.50 -4.95
CA LEU A 224 -18.47 -14.62 -4.65
C LEU A 224 -17.34 -15.39 -3.92
N GLY A 225 -16.18 -15.47 -4.57
CA GLY A 225 -14.97 -16.04 -3.96
C GLY A 225 -14.11 -15.03 -3.20
N VAL A 226 -14.02 -13.79 -3.70
CA VAL A 226 -13.30 -12.65 -3.11
C VAL A 226 -14.14 -11.40 -3.17
N PRO A 227 -13.87 -10.37 -2.34
CA PRO A 227 -14.67 -9.15 -2.35
C PRO A 227 -14.57 -8.42 -3.70
N ARG A 228 -15.62 -7.69 -4.05
CA ARG A 228 -15.69 -6.93 -5.29
C ARG A 228 -15.05 -5.56 -5.10
N GLN A 229 -14.42 -5.07 -6.16
CA GLN A 229 -13.84 -3.72 -6.19
C GLN A 229 -14.90 -2.62 -6.13
N PHE A 230 -16.13 -2.92 -6.55
CA PHE A 230 -17.27 -1.99 -6.54
C PHE A 230 -18.46 -2.62 -5.82
N PRO A 231 -19.04 -1.93 -4.80
CA PRO A 231 -20.17 -2.44 -4.03
C PRO A 231 -21.45 -2.49 -4.88
N ARG A 232 -22.21 -3.57 -4.72
CA ARG A 232 -23.54 -3.77 -5.34
C ARG A 232 -24.64 -3.17 -4.48
N ARG A 233 -25.86 -3.18 -5.03
CA ARG A 233 -27.09 -2.92 -4.27
C ARG A 233 -27.66 -4.17 -3.58
N ARG A 234 -26.87 -5.24 -3.46
CA ARG A 234 -27.30 -6.43 -2.78
C ARG A 234 -27.49 -6.15 -1.29
N TYR A 235 -28.67 -6.52 -0.78
CA TYR A 235 -28.98 -6.41 0.64
C TYR A 235 -28.44 -7.63 1.38
N VAL A 236 -27.88 -7.37 2.53
CA VAL A 236 -27.41 -8.36 3.49
C VAL A 236 -28.63 -9.12 4.06
N GLN A 237 -28.51 -10.44 4.16
CA GLN A 237 -29.53 -11.32 4.68
C GLN A 237 -28.95 -12.26 5.75
N SER A 238 -29.80 -12.80 6.62
CA SER A 238 -29.41 -13.91 7.48
C SER A 238 -28.97 -15.10 6.62
N GLY A 239 -27.86 -15.75 7.00
CA GLY A 239 -27.25 -16.82 6.22
C GLY A 239 -26.25 -16.33 5.17
N ASP A 240 -25.91 -15.05 5.16
CA ASP A 240 -24.86 -14.51 4.31
C ASP A 240 -23.47 -14.61 4.94
N VAL A 241 -22.46 -14.55 4.06
CA VAL A 241 -21.05 -14.30 4.40
C VAL A 241 -20.66 -12.93 3.87
N VAL A 242 -19.98 -12.18 4.70
CA VAL A 242 -19.28 -10.95 4.32
C VAL A 242 -17.79 -11.27 4.18
N VAL A 243 -17.21 -10.94 3.05
CA VAL A 243 -15.77 -11.03 2.78
C VAL A 243 -15.27 -9.62 2.54
N ALA A 244 -14.24 -9.20 3.28
CA ALA A 244 -13.81 -7.82 3.25
C ALA A 244 -12.28 -7.67 3.31
N GLU A 245 -11.80 -6.69 2.54
CA GLU A 245 -10.44 -6.21 2.52
C GLU A 245 -10.45 -4.70 2.68
N ILE A 246 -9.86 -4.22 3.77
CA ILE A 246 -9.89 -2.82 4.17
C ILE A 246 -8.47 -2.29 4.27
N SER A 247 -8.20 -1.20 3.55
CA SER A 247 -6.98 -0.41 3.69
C SER A 247 -7.35 1.06 3.86
N ALA A 248 -7.17 1.56 5.07
CA ALA A 248 -7.18 2.99 5.37
C ALA A 248 -5.74 3.47 5.52
N ALA A 249 -5.45 4.71 5.14
CA ALA A 249 -4.10 5.25 5.20
C ALA A 249 -4.03 6.51 6.06
N PHE A 250 -2.92 6.62 6.77
CA PHE A 250 -2.42 7.87 7.30
C PHE A 250 -1.46 8.47 6.28
N TRP A 251 -1.90 9.55 5.63
CA TRP A 251 -1.22 10.08 4.44
C TRP A 251 -1.05 8.96 3.37
N ASP A 252 0.18 8.65 2.94
CA ASP A 252 0.48 7.57 1.98
C ASP A 252 0.87 6.24 2.66
N TYR A 253 0.62 6.10 3.96
CA TYR A 253 1.01 4.92 4.74
C TYR A 253 -0.23 4.11 5.16
N PRO A 254 -0.66 3.15 4.34
CA PRO A 254 -1.84 2.34 4.61
C PRO A 254 -1.53 1.15 5.52
N GLY A 255 -2.54 0.71 6.27
CA GLY A 255 -2.63 -0.67 6.74
C GLY A 255 -3.53 -1.50 5.83
N GLN A 256 -3.41 -2.82 5.85
CA GLN A 256 -4.32 -3.72 5.13
C GLN A 256 -4.70 -4.90 6.00
N VAL A 257 -6.01 -5.09 6.18
CA VAL A 257 -6.59 -6.16 6.97
C VAL A 257 -7.72 -6.83 6.20
N LEU A 258 -7.71 -8.15 6.18
CA LEU A 258 -8.66 -8.98 5.45
C LEU A 258 -9.38 -9.89 6.45
N ARG A 259 -10.71 -9.87 6.47
CA ARG A 259 -11.52 -10.71 7.35
C ARG A 259 -12.78 -11.17 6.63
N SER A 260 -13.25 -12.34 7.06
CA SER A 260 -14.55 -12.86 6.67
C SER A 260 -15.37 -13.17 7.92
N PHE A 261 -16.67 -12.99 7.84
CA PHE A 261 -17.61 -13.31 8.92
C PHE A 261 -18.99 -13.66 8.36
N SER A 262 -19.80 -14.37 9.14
CA SER A 262 -21.12 -14.84 8.71
C SER A 262 -22.24 -14.18 9.52
N LEU A 263 -23.37 -13.95 8.86
CA LEU A 263 -24.61 -13.57 9.53
C LEU A 263 -25.46 -14.81 9.81
N GLY A 264 -25.20 -15.40 10.95
CA GLY A 264 -25.74 -16.70 11.35
C GLY A 264 -24.71 -17.83 11.22
N GLU A 265 -25.07 -19.01 11.70
CA GLU A 265 -24.17 -20.15 11.83
C GLU A 265 -23.55 -20.57 10.47
N PRO A 266 -22.21 -20.60 10.31
CA PRO A 266 -21.58 -20.95 9.06
C PRO A 266 -21.80 -22.42 8.70
N ASN A 267 -22.04 -22.68 7.43
CA ASN A 267 -22.17 -24.04 6.93
C ASN A 267 -20.80 -24.76 6.86
N LYS A 268 -20.82 -26.08 6.60
CA LYS A 268 -19.62 -26.91 6.56
C LYS A 268 -18.56 -26.39 5.55
N LEU A 269 -19.00 -25.89 4.39
CA LEU A 269 -18.10 -25.39 3.35
C LEU A 269 -17.32 -24.17 3.84
N TYR A 270 -17.99 -23.14 4.38
CA TYR A 270 -17.35 -21.92 4.82
C TYR A 270 -16.46 -22.13 6.06
N ARG A 271 -16.81 -23.08 6.95
CA ARG A 271 -15.89 -23.49 8.03
C ARG A 271 -14.61 -24.12 7.47
N ALA A 272 -14.71 -24.99 6.46
CA ALA A 272 -13.56 -25.63 5.83
C ALA A 272 -12.66 -24.62 5.08
N LEU A 273 -13.26 -23.71 4.30
CA LEU A 273 -12.55 -22.64 3.61
C LEU A 273 -11.76 -21.77 4.60
N HIS A 274 -12.41 -21.35 5.70
CA HIS A 274 -11.76 -20.48 6.70
C HIS A 274 -10.67 -21.22 7.47
N ALA A 275 -10.89 -22.48 7.83
CA ALA A 275 -9.86 -23.29 8.48
C ALA A 275 -8.60 -23.45 7.59
N ALA A 276 -8.78 -23.66 6.28
CA ALA A 276 -7.67 -23.72 5.34
C ALA A 276 -6.95 -22.36 5.20
N ALA A 277 -7.69 -21.25 5.20
CA ALA A 277 -7.11 -19.91 5.13
C ALA A 277 -6.32 -19.56 6.41
N ASP A 278 -6.84 -19.85 7.57
CA ASP A 278 -6.12 -19.64 8.85
C ASP A 278 -4.86 -20.53 8.93
N ALA A 279 -4.97 -21.80 8.53
CA ALA A 279 -3.82 -22.70 8.49
C ALA A 279 -2.73 -22.22 7.52
N ALA A 280 -3.12 -21.70 6.37
CA ALA A 280 -2.17 -21.12 5.42
C ALA A 280 -1.50 -19.86 5.96
N PHE A 281 -2.25 -18.97 6.59
CA PHE A 281 -1.66 -17.80 7.26
C PHE A 281 -0.62 -18.22 8.29
N ASP A 282 -0.95 -19.16 9.16
CA ASP A 282 -0.06 -19.63 10.24
C ASP A 282 1.18 -20.34 9.68
N ALA A 283 1.03 -21.17 8.64
CA ALA A 283 2.14 -21.83 7.98
C ALA A 283 3.10 -20.83 7.31
N ILE A 284 2.58 -19.80 6.63
CA ILE A 284 3.38 -18.74 6.04
C ILE A 284 4.07 -17.91 7.11
N ALA A 285 3.35 -17.52 8.16
CA ALA A 285 3.89 -16.74 9.27
C ALA A 285 5.03 -17.47 9.99
N ALA A 286 4.96 -18.80 10.09
CA ALA A 286 5.98 -19.62 10.75
C ALA A 286 7.32 -19.65 9.96
N VAL A 287 7.30 -19.52 8.64
CA VAL A 287 8.52 -19.54 7.81
C VAL A 287 9.04 -18.15 7.48
N LEU A 288 8.20 -17.12 7.59
CA LEU A 288 8.51 -15.77 7.13
C LEU A 288 9.39 -15.01 8.15
N LYS A 289 10.65 -14.78 7.75
CA LYS A 289 11.66 -14.01 8.50
C LYS A 289 12.73 -13.49 7.55
N ALA A 290 13.64 -12.66 8.03
CA ALA A 290 14.80 -12.26 7.24
C ALA A 290 15.59 -13.49 6.77
N GLY A 291 15.97 -13.51 5.49
CA GLY A 291 16.64 -14.63 4.83
C GLY A 291 15.71 -15.71 4.30
N ALA A 292 14.43 -15.75 4.68
CA ALA A 292 13.45 -16.66 4.05
C ALA A 292 13.28 -16.33 2.56
N THR A 293 13.03 -17.36 1.75
CA THR A 293 12.85 -17.19 0.30
C THR A 293 11.38 -17.18 -0.10
N PRO A 294 11.00 -16.52 -1.20
CA PRO A 294 9.64 -16.61 -1.74
C PRO A 294 9.18 -18.05 -1.99
N SER A 295 10.07 -18.93 -2.40
CA SER A 295 9.75 -20.36 -2.59
C SER A 295 9.31 -21.06 -1.30
N GLN A 296 9.91 -20.74 -0.16
CA GLN A 296 9.50 -21.29 1.15
C GLN A 296 8.09 -20.86 1.53
N VAL A 297 7.71 -19.61 1.21
CA VAL A 297 6.35 -19.10 1.45
C VAL A 297 5.34 -19.83 0.58
N ILE A 298 5.63 -20.02 -0.71
CA ILE A 298 4.78 -20.78 -1.65
C ILE A 298 4.65 -22.24 -1.19
N GLU A 299 5.73 -22.86 -0.72
CA GLU A 299 5.70 -24.23 -0.20
C GLU A 299 4.82 -24.34 1.05
N ALA A 300 4.98 -23.41 1.99
CA ALA A 300 4.19 -23.38 3.23
C ALA A 300 2.68 -23.21 2.96
N SER A 301 2.30 -22.52 1.87
CA SER A 301 0.89 -22.36 1.48
C SER A 301 0.24 -23.61 0.93
N GLY A 302 0.99 -24.71 0.71
CA GLY A 302 0.49 -25.97 0.14
C GLY A 302 -0.67 -26.60 0.93
N VAL A 303 -0.84 -26.23 2.19
CA VAL A 303 -2.00 -26.63 3.02
C VAL A 303 -3.34 -26.23 2.40
N ILE A 304 -3.37 -25.24 1.50
CA ILE A 304 -4.58 -24.82 0.76
C ILE A 304 -4.97 -25.91 -0.23
N GLU A 305 -4.01 -26.37 -1.04
CA GLU A 305 -4.21 -27.43 -2.02
C GLU A 305 -4.48 -28.77 -1.37
N ASP A 306 -3.83 -29.08 -0.26
CA ASP A 306 -4.05 -30.29 0.55
C ASP A 306 -5.48 -30.33 1.12
N ALA A 307 -6.08 -29.16 1.44
CA ALA A 307 -7.47 -29.05 1.82
C ALA A 307 -8.47 -29.14 0.64
N GLY A 308 -7.97 -29.26 -0.61
CA GLY A 308 -8.77 -29.35 -1.82
C GLY A 308 -9.21 -28.03 -2.43
N PHE A 309 -8.68 -26.92 -1.94
CA PHE A 309 -9.02 -25.56 -2.37
C PHE A 309 -7.93 -24.94 -3.27
N THR A 310 -8.09 -23.68 -3.62
CA THR A 310 -7.12 -22.86 -4.36
C THR A 310 -7.28 -21.40 -3.90
N ILE A 311 -6.53 -20.49 -4.53
CA ILE A 311 -6.70 -19.04 -4.36
C ILE A 311 -7.20 -18.42 -5.66
N ILE A 312 -7.67 -17.16 -5.62
CA ILE A 312 -8.07 -16.43 -6.82
C ILE A 312 -7.26 -15.14 -7.02
N ASP A 313 -6.74 -14.59 -5.96
CA ASP A 313 -5.86 -13.42 -5.94
C ASP A 313 -4.43 -13.83 -5.54
N ASP A 314 -3.51 -12.90 -5.35
CA ASP A 314 -2.19 -13.22 -4.81
C ASP A 314 -2.29 -13.67 -3.33
N LEU A 315 -1.29 -14.44 -2.93
CA LEU A 315 -1.17 -15.04 -1.59
C LEU A 315 -0.46 -14.10 -0.62
N LEU A 316 0.53 -13.39 -1.14
CA LEU A 316 1.36 -12.45 -0.40
C LEU A 316 1.90 -11.38 -1.34
N HIS A 317 1.85 -10.13 -0.89
CA HIS A 317 2.53 -9.04 -1.59
C HIS A 317 3.22 -8.07 -0.63
N GLY A 318 4.25 -7.36 -1.11
CA GLY A 318 4.83 -6.23 -0.39
C GLY A 318 3.85 -5.06 -0.33
N TYR A 319 3.86 -4.30 0.78
CA TYR A 319 2.94 -3.19 0.97
C TYR A 319 3.59 -2.03 1.74
N GLY A 320 2.95 -0.85 1.66
CA GLY A 320 3.39 0.33 2.38
C GLY A 320 3.86 1.46 1.45
N GLY A 321 3.00 2.50 1.33
CA GLY A 321 3.11 3.54 0.30
C GLY A 321 2.77 3.01 -1.09
N GLY A 322 1.87 2.04 -1.19
CA GLY A 322 1.43 1.35 -2.39
C GLY A 322 1.77 -0.14 -2.40
N TYR A 323 1.35 -0.80 -3.47
CA TYR A 323 1.60 -2.21 -3.73
C TYR A 323 3.04 -2.42 -4.18
N LEU A 324 3.75 -3.35 -3.56
CA LEU A 324 5.19 -3.57 -3.75
C LEU A 324 5.50 -5.05 -4.01
N PRO A 325 6.60 -5.37 -4.69
CA PRO A 325 7.09 -6.75 -4.72
C PRO A 325 7.62 -7.19 -3.33
N PRO A 326 7.71 -8.54 -3.09
CA PRO A 326 7.33 -9.59 -4.02
C PRO A 326 5.81 -9.72 -4.12
N ILE A 327 5.32 -10.30 -5.23
CA ILE A 327 3.94 -10.72 -5.42
C ILE A 327 3.97 -12.21 -5.61
N LEU A 328 3.34 -12.96 -4.71
CA LEU A 328 3.38 -14.42 -4.71
C LEU A 328 1.98 -15.01 -4.83
N GLY A 329 1.83 -16.00 -5.69
CA GLY A 329 0.70 -16.91 -5.73
C GLY A 329 1.00 -18.21 -4.99
N CYS A 330 0.09 -19.17 -5.02
CA CYS A 330 0.31 -20.53 -4.57
C CYS A 330 0.67 -21.48 -5.76
N LYS A 331 0.92 -22.77 -5.48
CA LYS A 331 1.27 -23.73 -6.51
C LYS A 331 0.17 -23.90 -7.56
N SER A 332 -1.09 -23.96 -7.15
CA SER A 332 -2.24 -24.11 -8.06
C SER A 332 -2.58 -22.83 -8.83
N ARG A 333 -2.10 -21.68 -8.36
CA ARG A 333 -2.27 -20.37 -9.01
C ARG A 333 -1.03 -19.51 -8.84
N PRO A 334 0.00 -19.69 -9.68
CA PRO A 334 1.20 -18.84 -9.66
C PRO A 334 0.87 -17.39 -10.06
N ALA A 335 1.48 -16.41 -9.38
CA ALA A 335 1.37 -15.00 -9.73
C ALA A 335 2.39 -14.57 -10.82
N GLY A 336 3.28 -15.46 -11.22
CA GLY A 336 4.36 -15.23 -12.19
C GLY A 336 5.63 -15.98 -11.82
N PRO A 337 6.77 -15.62 -12.43
CA PRO A 337 8.07 -16.17 -12.04
C PRO A 337 8.37 -15.91 -10.56
N VAL A 338 8.83 -16.92 -9.84
CA VAL A 338 9.13 -16.80 -8.41
C VAL A 338 10.37 -15.92 -8.22
N PRO A 339 10.24 -14.78 -7.46
CA PRO A 339 11.38 -13.93 -7.16
C PRO A 339 12.46 -14.69 -6.38
N GLN A 340 13.72 -14.35 -6.65
CA GLN A 340 14.86 -15.03 -6.02
C GLN A 340 15.42 -14.29 -4.79
N ASP A 341 15.15 -12.98 -4.70
CA ASP A 341 15.64 -12.17 -3.59
C ASP A 341 15.00 -12.62 -2.28
N PRO A 342 15.78 -12.95 -1.23
CA PRO A 342 15.23 -13.32 0.06
C PRO A 342 14.58 -12.11 0.75
N PHE A 343 13.66 -12.39 1.64
CA PHE A 343 13.05 -11.36 2.49
C PHE A 343 14.09 -10.74 3.43
N ARG A 344 13.87 -9.46 3.76
CA ARG A 344 14.76 -8.68 4.63
C ARG A 344 13.99 -8.13 5.83
N ALA A 345 14.67 -8.00 6.98
CA ALA A 345 14.11 -7.31 8.12
C ALA A 345 13.70 -5.87 7.75
N GLY A 346 12.58 -5.39 8.30
CA GLY A 346 11.99 -4.10 7.99
C GLY A 346 11.13 -4.08 6.72
N GLN A 347 11.06 -5.17 5.95
CA GLN A 347 10.06 -5.26 4.89
C GLN A 347 8.66 -5.42 5.49
N THR A 348 7.68 -4.77 4.87
CA THR A 348 6.26 -4.97 5.20
C THR A 348 5.59 -5.72 4.06
N VAL A 349 4.85 -6.75 4.40
CA VAL A 349 4.08 -7.56 3.47
C VAL A 349 2.67 -7.80 4.02
N VAL A 350 1.73 -8.02 3.13
CA VAL A 350 0.40 -8.54 3.48
C VAL A 350 0.41 -10.04 3.23
N ILE A 351 0.15 -10.82 4.27
CA ILE A 351 -0.15 -12.24 4.12
C ILE A 351 -1.66 -12.31 3.95
N GLN A 352 -2.15 -12.78 2.79
CA GLN A 352 -3.57 -12.71 2.43
C GLN A 352 -4.11 -14.01 1.81
N PRO A 353 -4.17 -15.13 2.54
CA PRO A 353 -4.83 -16.32 2.05
C PRO A 353 -6.29 -16.02 1.67
N ASN A 354 -6.55 -15.92 0.37
CA ASN A 354 -7.88 -15.74 -0.21
C ASN A 354 -8.35 -17.09 -0.75
N VAL A 355 -8.71 -17.99 0.16
CA VAL A 355 -9.01 -19.38 -0.15
C VAL A 355 -10.38 -19.53 -0.77
N VAL A 356 -10.45 -20.15 -1.96
CA VAL A 356 -11.67 -20.31 -2.72
C VAL A 356 -11.87 -21.77 -3.16
N THR A 357 -13.13 -22.13 -3.42
CA THR A 357 -13.46 -23.37 -4.15
C THR A 357 -12.87 -23.34 -5.54
N ARG A 358 -12.61 -24.50 -6.14
CA ARG A 358 -11.99 -24.60 -7.48
C ARG A 358 -12.82 -23.95 -8.59
N ASP A 359 -14.14 -23.84 -8.40
CA ASP A 359 -15.03 -23.14 -9.34
C ASP A 359 -15.11 -21.62 -9.06
N GLY A 360 -14.42 -21.13 -8.01
CA GLY A 360 -14.34 -19.72 -7.65
C GLY A 360 -15.61 -19.10 -7.08
N LYS A 361 -16.66 -19.90 -6.81
CA LYS A 361 -17.96 -19.37 -6.39
C LYS A 361 -18.07 -19.10 -4.91
N ALA A 362 -17.34 -19.82 -4.07
CA ALA A 362 -17.27 -19.60 -2.64
C ALA A 362 -15.85 -19.33 -2.21
N GLY A 363 -15.67 -18.41 -1.25
CA GLY A 363 -14.35 -18.10 -0.73
C GLY A 363 -14.41 -17.29 0.55
N VAL A 364 -13.25 -17.21 1.18
CA VAL A 364 -13.01 -16.41 2.38
C VAL A 364 -11.65 -15.73 2.25
N GLN A 365 -11.47 -14.65 2.99
CA GLN A 365 -10.16 -14.02 3.21
C GLN A 365 -9.88 -13.95 4.70
N THR A 366 -8.66 -14.29 5.07
CA THR A 366 -8.06 -13.94 6.35
C THR A 366 -6.66 -13.45 6.07
N GLY A 367 -6.27 -12.33 6.64
CA GLY A 367 -4.96 -11.78 6.35
C GLY A 367 -4.74 -10.42 6.95
N GLU A 368 -3.50 -10.00 6.94
CA GLU A 368 -3.10 -8.69 7.45
C GLU A 368 -1.67 -8.33 7.07
N MET A 369 -1.37 -7.04 7.14
CA MET A 369 -0.03 -6.52 6.99
C MET A 369 0.82 -6.85 8.22
N VAL A 370 2.05 -7.32 7.96
CA VAL A 370 3.05 -7.66 8.97
C VAL A 370 4.40 -7.03 8.62
N VAL A 371 5.25 -6.83 9.64
CA VAL A 371 6.67 -6.48 9.46
C VAL A 371 7.50 -7.74 9.57
N ILE A 372 8.41 -7.94 8.64
CA ILE A 372 9.41 -9.01 8.70
C ILE A 372 10.54 -8.59 9.65
N THR A 373 10.87 -9.45 10.58
CA THR A 373 11.96 -9.26 11.55
C THR A 373 13.07 -10.28 11.32
N GLU A 374 14.16 -10.18 12.07
CA GLU A 374 15.27 -11.16 11.99
C GLU A 374 14.80 -12.59 12.32
N ASN A 375 13.85 -12.74 13.23
CA ASN A 375 13.46 -14.05 13.78
C ASN A 375 12.04 -14.49 13.42
N GLY A 376 11.27 -13.69 12.70
CA GLY A 376 9.86 -13.98 12.37
C GLY A 376 9.14 -12.76 11.85
N ILE A 377 7.88 -12.59 12.21
CA ILE A 377 7.05 -11.46 11.86
C ILE A 377 6.55 -10.70 13.10
N GLU A 378 6.28 -9.41 12.94
CA GLU A 378 5.53 -8.58 13.88
C GLU A 378 4.20 -8.19 13.23
N ARG A 379 3.10 -8.47 13.93
CA ARG A 379 1.76 -8.06 13.49
C ARG A 379 1.59 -6.55 13.64
N MET A 380 1.01 -5.90 12.65
CA MET A 380 0.69 -4.46 12.72
C MET A 380 -0.76 -4.21 13.13
N HIS A 381 -1.62 -5.22 13.01
CA HIS A 381 -3.05 -5.16 13.28
C HIS A 381 -3.39 -5.78 14.64
N ALA A 382 -4.32 -5.14 15.35
CA ALA A 382 -4.87 -5.64 16.59
C ALA A 382 -6.22 -6.36 16.37
N MET A 383 -6.84 -6.23 15.19
CA MET A 383 -8.09 -6.91 14.86
C MET A 383 -7.90 -8.42 14.89
N PRO A 384 -8.63 -9.17 15.73
CA PRO A 384 -8.50 -10.63 15.82
C PRO A 384 -8.79 -11.32 14.49
N ARG A 385 -8.01 -12.37 14.17
CA ARG A 385 -8.39 -13.34 13.13
C ARG A 385 -9.50 -14.26 13.66
N GLY A 386 -10.03 -15.08 12.82
CA GLY A 386 -11.08 -16.04 13.13
C GLY A 386 -12.38 -15.74 12.37
N PHE A 387 -13.11 -16.82 12.06
CA PHE A 387 -14.41 -16.72 11.39
C PHE A 387 -15.49 -16.49 12.43
N VAL A 388 -15.99 -15.29 12.51
CA VAL A 388 -16.95 -14.87 13.52
C VAL A 388 -18.37 -14.96 12.98
N THR A 389 -19.27 -15.45 13.80
CA THR A 389 -20.73 -15.43 13.58
C THR A 389 -21.31 -14.16 14.21
N LEU A 390 -22.13 -13.43 13.46
CA LEU A 390 -22.88 -12.25 13.88
C LEU A 390 -24.37 -12.60 14.02
#